data_e5478869189be7ae188bd67ee5e8e4da
#
_entry.id   e5478869189be7ae188bd67ee5e8e4da
#
_cell.length_a   1.000
_cell.length_b   1.000
_cell.length_c   1.000
_cell.angle_alpha   90.00
_cell.angle_beta   90.00
_cell.angle_gamma   90.00
#
_symmetry.space_group_name_H-M   'P 1'
#
loop_
_entity.id
_entity.type
_entity.pdbx_description
1 polymer ?
#
loop_
_entity_poly.entity_id
_entity_poly.type
_entity_poly.pdbx_seq_one_letter_code
_entity_poly.pdbx_strand_id
1 'polypeptide(L)'
;MSHITDRLSNARWGVFNHYLTGIQNNPAHPNNQGAGMTSWDECVHALDAEKLARGLHDCGAHYYFITLMQGNETMIAPNATFDEIAGTKPGEACSTRDLVLDLYDALKPYGIDLYLYYTGDGPYKHETIGRKFGFTEPRGDGVTMPFVEKWAAVLEEYAVRYGDKVKGWWIDGCYRDYFRYDDELLTPYYNAVKKGNPDALAAFNNGVKPYYEKNYEKEDFVCGEFNDFFVVPRTRFIDGAQAFLLAPLGISPDGSEWGGWGQPGVKRDSTYLRNFISCCNASGGAVTVDIALNRDGSFDPVQAETLAGIGI
;
A
#
# COMPACT_ATOMS: atom_id res chain seq x y z
N MET A 1 -7.84 28.81 0.10
CA MET A 1 -7.65 27.91 1.23
C MET A 1 -6.90 26.69 0.74
N SER A 2 -5.93 26.16 1.48
CA SER A 2 -5.23 24.91 1.16
C SER A 2 -6.20 23.73 1.31
N HIS A 3 -6.16 22.80 0.38
CA HIS A 3 -6.94 21.56 0.46
C HIS A 3 -6.10 20.48 1.15
N ILE A 4 -6.72 19.58 1.92
CA ILE A 4 -6.00 18.52 2.67
C ILE A 4 -5.12 17.66 1.76
N THR A 5 -5.52 17.46 0.50
CA THR A 5 -4.78 16.68 -0.50
C THR A 5 -3.74 17.46 -1.31
N ASP A 6 -3.53 18.76 -1.03
CA ASP A 6 -2.56 19.57 -1.80
C ASP A 6 -1.14 18.99 -1.72
N ARG A 7 -0.79 18.41 -0.57
CA ARG A 7 0.52 17.76 -0.40
C ARG A 7 0.70 16.60 -1.37
N LEU A 8 -0.29 15.71 -1.49
CA LEU A 8 -0.24 14.57 -2.42
C LEU A 8 -0.24 15.02 -3.88
N SER A 9 -1.12 15.96 -4.24
CA SER A 9 -1.18 16.51 -5.61
C SER A 9 0.13 17.19 -6.02
N ASN A 10 0.74 17.98 -5.13
CA ASN A 10 2.00 18.69 -5.38
C ASN A 10 3.21 17.75 -5.42
N ALA A 11 3.14 16.60 -4.76
CA ALA A 11 4.17 15.59 -4.78
C ALA A 11 4.26 14.86 -6.14
N ARG A 12 3.24 14.94 -6.97
CA ARG A 12 3.20 14.47 -8.38
C ARG A 12 3.23 12.97 -8.53
N TRP A 13 4.35 12.29 -8.15
CA TRP A 13 4.50 10.86 -8.29
C TRP A 13 5.34 10.24 -7.17
N GLY A 14 5.09 8.97 -6.92
CA GLY A 14 5.78 8.18 -5.91
C GLY A 14 5.85 6.70 -6.27
N VAL A 15 6.37 5.93 -5.34
CA VAL A 15 6.59 4.48 -5.49
C VAL A 15 5.75 3.71 -4.49
N PHE A 16 5.31 2.53 -4.90
CA PHE A 16 4.66 1.54 -4.06
C PHE A 16 5.48 0.24 -4.06
N ASN A 17 5.57 -0.41 -2.92
CA ASN A 17 6.14 -1.75 -2.83
C ASN A 17 5.26 -2.71 -2.06
N HIS A 18 5.14 -3.92 -2.58
CA HIS A 18 4.67 -5.08 -1.84
C HIS A 18 5.84 -5.68 -1.04
N TYR A 19 5.72 -5.72 0.30
CA TYR A 19 6.62 -6.45 1.18
C TYR A 19 5.81 -7.48 1.96
N LEU A 20 5.84 -8.73 1.50
CA LEU A 20 4.90 -9.77 1.90
C LEU A 20 5.59 -11.13 2.07
N THR A 21 5.06 -11.98 2.93
CA THR A 21 5.55 -13.36 3.15
C THR A 21 5.65 -14.15 1.84
N GLY A 22 4.65 -14.01 0.96
CA GLY A 22 4.60 -14.71 -0.33
C GLY A 22 5.57 -14.18 -1.39
N ILE A 23 6.25 -13.06 -1.13
CA ILE A 23 7.21 -12.42 -2.03
C ILE A 23 8.62 -12.51 -1.43
N GLN A 24 8.95 -11.71 -0.43
CA GLN A 24 10.31 -11.61 0.10
C GLN A 24 10.74 -12.83 0.92
N ASN A 25 9.81 -13.53 1.57
CA ASN A 25 10.10 -14.74 2.34
C ASN A 25 9.80 -16.05 1.57
N ASN A 26 9.50 -15.97 0.28
CA ASN A 26 9.25 -17.11 -0.60
C ASN A 26 10.49 -17.42 -1.44
N PRO A 27 11.19 -18.57 -1.22
CA PRO A 27 12.39 -18.90 -1.99
C PRO A 27 12.17 -19.05 -3.51
N ALA A 28 10.94 -19.29 -3.95
CA ALA A 28 10.61 -19.38 -5.37
C ALA A 28 10.40 -18.00 -6.03
N HIS A 29 10.28 -16.92 -5.24
CA HIS A 29 10.06 -15.58 -5.76
C HIS A 29 11.42 -14.88 -6.01
N PRO A 30 11.63 -14.20 -7.15
CA PRO A 30 12.89 -13.53 -7.46
C PRO A 30 13.31 -12.50 -6.41
N ASN A 31 12.37 -11.82 -5.77
CA ASN A 31 12.64 -10.80 -4.74
C ASN A 31 13.16 -11.37 -3.40
N ASN A 32 13.14 -12.71 -3.22
CA ASN A 32 13.80 -13.39 -2.12
C ASN A 32 15.32 -13.38 -2.27
N GLN A 33 15.84 -13.27 -3.50
CA GLN A 33 17.28 -13.23 -3.82
C GLN A 33 18.10 -14.40 -3.27
N GLY A 34 17.49 -15.58 -3.12
CA GLY A 34 18.14 -16.78 -2.62
C GLY A 34 18.38 -16.78 -1.10
N ALA A 35 17.77 -15.86 -0.34
CA ALA A 35 17.86 -15.78 1.12
C ALA A 35 17.19 -16.97 1.84
N GLY A 36 16.38 -17.75 1.11
CA GLY A 36 15.61 -18.85 1.67
C GLY A 36 14.37 -18.40 2.44
N MET A 37 13.71 -19.36 3.09
CA MET A 37 12.59 -19.11 3.98
C MET A 37 13.08 -19.00 5.43
N THR A 38 12.65 -17.99 6.14
CA THR A 38 12.93 -17.75 7.57
C THR A 38 11.63 -17.50 8.32
N SER A 39 11.69 -17.18 9.62
CA SER A 39 10.52 -16.57 10.26
C SER A 39 10.20 -15.22 9.57
N TRP A 40 8.94 -14.78 9.69
CA TRP A 40 8.57 -13.48 9.15
C TRP A 40 9.33 -12.33 9.84
N ASP A 41 9.51 -12.46 11.15
CA ASP A 41 10.25 -11.47 11.93
C ASP A 41 11.70 -11.32 11.44
N GLU A 42 12.43 -12.42 11.19
CA GLU A 42 13.76 -12.39 10.60
C GLU A 42 13.76 -11.79 9.17
N CYS A 43 12.71 -12.06 8.39
CA CYS A 43 12.57 -11.47 7.06
C CYS A 43 12.45 -9.94 7.15
N VAL A 44 11.60 -9.42 8.04
CA VAL A 44 11.43 -7.98 8.26
C VAL A 44 12.72 -7.34 8.80
N HIS A 45 13.44 -8.03 9.69
CA HIS A 45 14.72 -7.56 10.20
C HIS A 45 15.84 -7.50 9.15
N ALA A 46 15.72 -8.24 8.05
CA ALA A 46 16.71 -8.25 6.97
C ALA A 46 16.62 -7.02 6.04
N LEU A 47 15.51 -6.28 6.04
CA LEU A 47 15.36 -5.11 5.18
C LEU A 47 16.21 -3.94 5.70
N ASP A 48 17.03 -3.36 4.81
CA ASP A 48 17.79 -2.14 5.06
C ASP A 48 16.94 -0.91 4.63
N ALA A 49 16.39 -0.21 5.63
CA ALA A 49 15.55 0.97 5.40
C ALA A 49 16.30 2.14 4.78
N GLU A 50 17.60 2.32 5.12
CA GLU A 50 18.44 3.37 4.54
C GLU A 50 18.75 3.09 3.07
N LYS A 51 19.01 1.83 2.71
CA LYS A 51 19.19 1.41 1.31
C LYS A 51 17.93 1.70 0.50
N LEU A 52 16.76 1.37 1.03
CA LEU A 52 15.46 1.61 0.40
C LEU A 52 15.24 3.12 0.20
N ALA A 53 15.45 3.92 1.24
CA ALA A 53 15.26 5.37 1.18
C ALA A 53 16.20 6.03 0.15
N ARG A 54 17.47 5.63 0.08
CA ARG A 54 18.39 6.08 -0.97
C ARG A 54 17.90 5.69 -2.36
N GLY A 55 17.44 4.45 -2.55
CA GLY A 55 16.90 4.00 -3.82
C GLY A 55 15.72 4.84 -4.29
N LEU A 56 14.79 5.20 -3.39
CA LEU A 56 13.66 6.08 -3.68
C LEU A 56 14.13 7.51 -4.06
N HIS A 57 15.08 8.05 -3.31
CA HIS A 57 15.66 9.35 -3.61
C HIS A 57 16.32 9.37 -5.01
N ASP A 58 17.15 8.36 -5.30
CA ASP A 58 17.86 8.23 -6.56
C ASP A 58 16.92 8.03 -7.77
N CYS A 59 15.76 7.42 -7.55
CA CYS A 59 14.69 7.31 -8.54
C CYS A 59 13.90 8.63 -8.72
N GLY A 60 14.01 9.58 -7.80
CA GLY A 60 13.26 10.86 -7.83
C GLY A 60 11.83 10.75 -7.30
N ALA A 61 11.51 9.74 -6.49
CA ALA A 61 10.20 9.59 -5.86
C ALA A 61 9.96 10.65 -4.77
N HIS A 62 8.76 11.22 -4.70
CA HIS A 62 8.41 12.25 -3.71
C HIS A 62 7.60 11.70 -2.54
N TYR A 63 7.00 10.54 -2.69
CA TYR A 63 6.31 9.81 -1.63
C TYR A 63 6.43 8.31 -1.84
N TYR A 64 6.18 7.57 -0.78
CA TYR A 64 6.36 6.13 -0.75
C TYR A 64 5.20 5.44 -0.05
N PHE A 65 4.69 4.37 -0.67
CA PHE A 65 3.74 3.44 -0.09
C PHE A 65 4.39 2.07 0.14
N ILE A 66 4.09 1.44 1.26
CA ILE A 66 4.47 0.04 1.53
C ILE A 66 3.30 -0.72 2.13
N THR A 67 3.20 -2.01 1.83
CA THR A 67 2.21 -2.88 2.48
C THR A 67 2.55 -3.10 3.94
N LEU A 68 1.63 -2.75 4.83
CA LEU A 68 1.67 -3.14 6.23
C LEU A 68 1.36 -4.64 6.38
N MET A 69 0.32 -5.10 5.66
CA MET A 69 -0.04 -6.51 5.45
C MET A 69 -1.01 -6.63 4.26
N GLN A 70 -1.14 -7.85 3.70
CA GLN A 70 -2.13 -8.14 2.66
C GLN A 70 -2.66 -9.58 2.76
N GLY A 71 -3.87 -9.73 3.30
CA GLY A 71 -4.63 -10.97 3.30
C GLY A 71 -4.09 -12.13 4.16
N ASN A 72 -2.82 -12.10 4.56
CA ASN A 72 -2.21 -13.02 5.50
C ASN A 72 -2.27 -12.45 6.93
N GLU A 73 -1.72 -13.19 7.89
CA GLU A 73 -1.59 -12.74 9.28
C GLU A 73 -0.35 -11.89 9.55
N THR A 74 0.57 -11.78 8.58
CA THR A 74 1.91 -11.21 8.79
C THR A 74 1.95 -9.70 8.56
N MET A 75 2.51 -8.97 9.54
CA MET A 75 2.66 -7.51 9.53
C MET A 75 4.11 -7.08 9.71
N ILE A 76 4.50 -5.94 9.12
CA ILE A 76 5.86 -5.41 9.16
C ILE A 76 6.18 -4.61 10.43
N ALA A 77 5.24 -4.52 11.36
CA ALA A 77 5.39 -3.78 12.62
C ALA A 77 4.60 -4.44 13.75
N PRO A 78 4.95 -4.20 15.03
CA PRO A 78 4.23 -4.76 16.17
C PRO A 78 2.81 -4.24 16.25
N ASN A 79 1.86 -5.09 16.72
CA ASN A 79 0.50 -4.68 17.02
C ASN A 79 -0.07 -5.52 18.16
N ALA A 80 -0.25 -4.91 19.32
CA ALA A 80 -0.73 -5.60 20.52
C ALA A 80 -2.21 -5.98 20.41
N THR A 81 -3.04 -5.14 19.79
CA THR A 81 -4.46 -5.43 19.53
C THR A 81 -4.62 -6.65 18.63
N PHE A 82 -3.78 -6.76 17.58
CA PHE A 82 -3.78 -7.94 16.73
C PHE A 82 -3.39 -9.19 17.50
N ASP A 83 -2.27 -9.15 18.23
CA ASP A 83 -1.78 -10.30 19.01
C ASP A 83 -2.80 -10.78 20.05
N GLU A 84 -3.48 -9.85 20.73
CA GLU A 84 -4.55 -10.18 21.70
C GLU A 84 -5.72 -10.89 21.03
N ILE A 85 -6.24 -10.36 19.92
CA ILE A 85 -7.40 -10.96 19.21
C ILE A 85 -6.99 -12.27 18.53
N ALA A 86 -5.87 -12.30 17.84
CA ALA A 86 -5.34 -13.47 17.15
C ALA A 86 -4.83 -14.54 18.11
N GLY A 87 -4.46 -14.19 19.34
CA GLY A 87 -3.83 -15.07 20.32
C GLY A 87 -2.42 -15.49 19.88
N THR A 88 -1.72 -14.59 19.19
CA THR A 88 -0.31 -14.73 18.77
C THR A 88 0.61 -14.05 19.77
N LYS A 89 1.90 -14.39 19.72
CA LYS A 89 2.95 -13.73 20.49
C LYS A 89 3.69 -12.73 19.61
N PRO A 90 4.34 -11.72 20.19
CA PRO A 90 5.21 -10.82 19.44
C PRO A 90 6.24 -11.61 18.60
N GLY A 91 6.36 -11.28 17.31
CA GLY A 91 7.23 -11.96 16.37
C GLY A 91 6.63 -13.17 15.65
N GLU A 92 5.44 -13.66 16.06
CA GLU A 92 4.77 -14.77 15.36
C GLU A 92 4.05 -14.29 14.09
N ALA A 93 3.23 -13.24 14.21
CA ALA A 93 2.50 -12.63 13.10
C ALA A 93 2.99 -11.20 12.85
N CYS A 94 2.96 -10.36 13.87
CA CYS A 94 3.49 -9.01 13.79
C CYS A 94 5.01 -9.05 14.07
N SER A 95 5.81 -8.38 13.23
CA SER A 95 7.25 -8.25 13.49
C SER A 95 7.51 -7.56 14.84
N THR A 96 8.57 -7.96 15.52
CA THR A 96 9.08 -7.25 16.71
C THR A 96 9.75 -5.92 16.34
N ARG A 97 10.22 -5.79 15.10
CA ARG A 97 10.76 -4.57 14.52
C ARG A 97 9.61 -3.68 14.06
N ASP A 98 9.62 -2.41 14.42
CA ASP A 98 8.73 -1.42 13.81
C ASP A 98 9.37 -0.85 12.54
N LEU A 99 9.24 -1.62 11.42
CA LEU A 99 9.80 -1.21 10.13
C LEU A 99 9.20 0.11 9.62
N VAL A 100 7.98 0.45 10.02
CA VAL A 100 7.33 1.70 9.61
C VAL A 100 8.05 2.91 10.21
N LEU A 101 8.45 2.85 11.49
CA LEU A 101 9.23 3.92 12.11
C LEU A 101 10.62 4.01 11.52
N ASP A 102 11.30 2.89 11.27
CA ASP A 102 12.62 2.89 10.62
C ASP A 102 12.55 3.52 9.23
N LEU A 103 11.52 3.18 8.44
CA LEU A 103 11.30 3.78 7.12
C LEU A 103 11.01 5.28 7.21
N TYR A 104 10.18 5.72 8.16
CA TYR A 104 9.93 7.13 8.36
C TYR A 104 11.24 7.91 8.65
N ASP A 105 12.07 7.38 9.54
CA ASP A 105 13.32 8.03 9.91
C ASP A 105 14.31 8.06 8.74
N ALA A 106 14.39 6.98 7.95
CA ALA A 106 15.24 6.90 6.76
C ALA A 106 14.77 7.81 5.60
N LEU A 107 13.45 7.98 5.41
CA LEU A 107 12.86 8.81 4.35
C LEU A 107 12.90 10.31 4.65
N LYS A 108 12.83 10.67 5.93
CA LYS A 108 12.74 12.06 6.40
C LYS A 108 13.87 12.97 5.89
N PRO A 109 15.15 12.57 5.87
CA PRO A 109 16.25 13.40 5.33
C PRO A 109 16.09 13.75 3.85
N TYR A 110 15.39 12.89 3.10
CA TYR A 110 15.12 13.09 1.68
C TYR A 110 13.81 13.85 1.39
N GLY A 111 13.03 14.15 2.43
CA GLY A 111 11.73 14.81 2.28
C GLY A 111 10.68 13.94 1.58
N ILE A 112 10.84 12.61 1.61
CA ILE A 112 9.92 11.65 1.02
C ILE A 112 8.83 11.32 2.04
N ASP A 113 7.56 11.52 1.66
CA ASP A 113 6.42 11.25 2.51
C ASP A 113 6.09 9.75 2.57
N LEU A 114 5.79 9.26 3.78
CA LEU A 114 5.40 7.87 3.99
C LEU A 114 3.87 7.71 4.03
N TYR A 115 3.37 6.76 3.25
CA TYR A 115 1.99 6.28 3.22
C TYR A 115 1.98 4.77 3.44
N LEU A 116 0.89 4.24 3.94
CA LEU A 116 0.74 2.81 4.18
C LEU A 116 -0.43 2.21 3.40
N TYR A 117 -0.20 1.00 2.90
CA TYR A 117 -1.25 0.12 2.44
C TYR A 117 -1.72 -0.76 3.61
N TYR A 118 -3.00 -0.86 3.77
CA TYR A 118 -3.69 -1.76 4.68
C TYR A 118 -4.78 -2.50 3.92
N THR A 119 -5.39 -3.52 4.51
CA THR A 119 -6.46 -4.26 3.84
C THR A 119 -7.72 -4.29 4.69
N GLY A 120 -8.88 -4.11 4.07
CA GLY A 120 -10.19 -4.23 4.70
C GLY A 120 -10.68 -5.68 4.78
N ASP A 121 -10.06 -6.59 4.04
CA ASP A 121 -10.45 -8.01 4.05
C ASP A 121 -9.77 -8.84 5.16
N GLY A 122 -8.94 -8.20 5.99
CA GLY A 122 -8.30 -8.81 7.15
C GLY A 122 -7.39 -9.98 6.80
N PRO A 123 -7.06 -10.82 7.79
CA PRO A 123 -6.23 -12.00 7.59
C PRO A 123 -7.05 -13.20 7.05
N TYR A 124 -7.87 -12.97 6.00
CA TYR A 124 -8.80 -13.97 5.47
C TYR A 124 -8.11 -15.22 4.90
N LYS A 125 -6.86 -15.10 4.47
CA LYS A 125 -6.08 -16.24 3.96
C LYS A 125 -5.64 -17.20 5.06
N HIS A 126 -5.65 -16.77 6.32
CA HIS A 126 -5.37 -17.61 7.48
C HIS A 126 -6.68 -17.91 8.23
N GLU A 127 -7.33 -19.03 7.88
CA GLU A 127 -8.68 -19.37 8.36
C GLU A 127 -8.83 -19.26 9.88
N THR A 128 -7.90 -19.84 10.66
CA THR A 128 -8.00 -19.85 12.13
C THR A 128 -7.96 -18.43 12.71
N ILE A 129 -7.06 -17.59 12.26
CA ILE A 129 -6.93 -16.19 12.71
C ILE A 129 -8.09 -15.37 12.19
N GLY A 130 -8.46 -15.51 10.91
CA GLY A 130 -9.60 -14.82 10.33
C GLY A 130 -10.89 -15.05 11.12
N ARG A 131 -11.15 -16.29 11.57
CA ARG A 131 -12.31 -16.62 12.42
C ARG A 131 -12.28 -15.91 13.77
N LYS A 132 -11.12 -15.69 14.39
CA LYS A 132 -11.01 -14.96 15.67
C LYS A 132 -11.40 -13.48 15.50
N PHE A 133 -11.12 -12.92 14.34
CA PHE A 133 -11.61 -11.59 13.96
C PHE A 133 -13.10 -11.58 13.60
N GLY A 134 -13.70 -12.73 13.32
CA GLY A 134 -15.11 -12.86 12.93
C GLY A 134 -15.31 -12.97 11.42
N PHE A 135 -14.24 -13.22 10.67
CA PHE A 135 -14.30 -13.57 9.26
C PHE A 135 -14.73 -15.05 9.15
N THR A 136 -15.97 -15.30 8.74
CA THR A 136 -16.57 -16.64 8.84
C THR A 136 -16.46 -17.48 7.58
N GLU A 137 -16.27 -16.84 6.44
CA GLU A 137 -16.17 -17.51 5.14
C GLU A 137 -14.99 -16.97 4.33
N PRO A 138 -14.34 -17.82 3.52
CA PRO A 138 -13.47 -17.31 2.49
C PRO A 138 -14.33 -16.50 1.52
N ARG A 139 -13.90 -15.32 1.18
CA ARG A 139 -14.44 -14.42 0.17
C ARG A 139 -15.84 -14.78 -0.37
N GLY A 140 -16.86 -13.96 -0.22
CA GLY A 140 -18.15 -14.10 -0.88
C GLY A 140 -19.37 -13.85 0.00
N ASP A 141 -19.32 -14.16 1.31
CA ASP A 141 -20.47 -13.93 2.19
C ASP A 141 -20.58 -12.52 2.77
N GLY A 142 -19.54 -11.72 2.50
CA GLY A 142 -19.44 -10.36 2.99
C GLY A 142 -18.82 -10.27 4.39
N VAL A 143 -18.40 -9.06 4.72
CA VAL A 143 -17.90 -8.72 6.05
C VAL A 143 -19.07 -8.30 6.96
N THR A 144 -18.84 -8.35 8.25
CA THR A 144 -19.84 -7.94 9.25
C THR A 144 -19.29 -6.81 10.11
N MET A 145 -20.17 -6.00 10.70
CA MET A 145 -19.72 -4.91 11.59
C MET A 145 -18.85 -5.42 12.74
N PRO A 146 -19.13 -6.54 13.45
CA PRO A 146 -18.23 -7.05 14.47
C PRO A 146 -16.82 -7.40 13.98
N PHE A 147 -16.68 -7.89 12.73
CA PHE A 147 -15.37 -8.08 12.10
C PHE A 147 -14.70 -6.73 11.84
N VAL A 148 -15.42 -5.81 11.21
CA VAL A 148 -14.90 -4.47 10.85
C VAL A 148 -14.43 -3.70 12.09
N GLU A 149 -15.19 -3.72 13.19
CA GLU A 149 -14.80 -3.06 14.44
C GLU A 149 -13.50 -3.61 15.02
N LYS A 150 -13.33 -4.92 15.05
CA LYS A 150 -12.08 -5.56 15.50
C LYS A 150 -10.90 -5.21 14.59
N TRP A 151 -11.15 -5.25 13.26
CA TRP A 151 -10.10 -5.00 12.30
C TRP A 151 -9.73 -3.53 12.20
N ALA A 152 -10.69 -2.62 12.38
CA ALA A 152 -10.46 -1.19 12.54
C ALA A 152 -9.70 -0.84 13.83
N ALA A 153 -9.89 -1.62 14.92
CA ALA A 153 -9.11 -1.42 16.15
C ALA A 153 -7.61 -1.72 15.95
N VAL A 154 -7.27 -2.73 15.13
CA VAL A 154 -5.87 -3.00 14.71
C VAL A 154 -5.30 -1.83 13.93
N LEU A 155 -6.06 -1.28 12.97
CA LEU A 155 -5.67 -0.10 12.20
C LEU A 155 -5.50 1.13 13.10
N GLU A 156 -6.41 1.33 14.06
CA GLU A 156 -6.37 2.45 15.01
C GLU A 156 -5.08 2.46 15.83
N GLU A 157 -4.63 1.28 16.32
CA GLU A 157 -3.37 1.18 17.06
C GLU A 157 -2.19 1.70 16.22
N TYR A 158 -2.11 1.30 14.94
CA TYR A 158 -1.09 1.81 14.04
C TYR A 158 -1.25 3.31 13.74
N ALA A 159 -2.47 3.75 13.43
CA ALA A 159 -2.73 5.14 13.09
C ALA A 159 -2.38 6.10 14.24
N VAL A 160 -2.73 5.73 15.48
CA VAL A 160 -2.39 6.51 16.68
C VAL A 160 -0.88 6.50 16.94
N ARG A 161 -0.21 5.34 16.79
CA ARG A 161 1.24 5.22 16.99
C ARG A 161 2.03 6.09 16.02
N TYR A 162 1.64 6.12 14.76
CA TYR A 162 2.40 6.83 13.73
C TYR A 162 2.01 8.31 13.62
N GLY A 163 0.78 8.66 13.94
CA GLY A 163 0.32 10.05 13.96
C GLY A 163 0.61 10.77 12.63
N ASP A 164 1.33 11.88 12.70
CA ASP A 164 1.69 12.70 11.54
C ASP A 164 2.88 12.16 10.70
N LYS A 165 3.53 11.08 11.14
CA LYS A 165 4.61 10.43 10.38
C LYS A 165 4.08 9.74 9.13
N VAL A 166 2.90 9.14 9.21
CA VAL A 166 2.21 8.53 8.08
C VAL A 166 1.18 9.52 7.52
N LYS A 167 1.33 9.88 6.23
CA LYS A 167 0.52 10.94 5.60
C LYS A 167 -0.81 10.45 5.07
N GLY A 168 -0.96 9.14 4.90
CA GLY A 168 -2.23 8.57 4.45
C GLY A 168 -2.21 7.06 4.36
N TRP A 169 -3.40 6.51 4.12
CA TRP A 169 -3.70 5.09 4.12
C TRP A 169 -4.48 4.72 2.86
N TRP A 170 -3.98 3.76 2.13
CA TRP A 170 -4.63 3.13 1.00
C TRP A 170 -5.16 1.76 1.46
N ILE A 171 -6.48 1.63 1.61
CA ILE A 171 -7.12 0.45 2.22
C ILE A 171 -7.73 -0.40 1.13
N ASP A 172 -7.09 -1.53 0.87
CA ASP A 172 -7.52 -2.52 -0.11
C ASP A 172 -8.65 -3.42 0.40
N GLY A 173 -9.19 -4.26 -0.48
CA GLY A 173 -10.17 -5.28 -0.09
C GLY A 173 -11.52 -4.71 0.34
N CYS A 174 -11.80 -3.44 0.10
CA CYS A 174 -13.07 -2.78 0.40
C CYS A 174 -14.12 -2.99 -0.70
N TYR A 175 -14.18 -4.22 -1.26
CA TYR A 175 -14.96 -4.54 -2.45
C TYR A 175 -16.46 -4.62 -2.15
N ARG A 176 -17.26 -3.78 -2.82
CA ARG A 176 -18.71 -3.72 -2.65
C ARG A 176 -19.39 -5.00 -3.12
N ASP A 177 -19.00 -5.50 -4.29
CA ASP A 177 -19.63 -6.67 -4.90
C ASP A 177 -19.21 -7.98 -4.24
N TYR A 178 -18.00 -8.03 -3.69
CA TYR A 178 -17.37 -9.26 -3.23
C TYR A 178 -17.43 -9.44 -1.71
N PHE A 179 -17.04 -8.41 -0.95
CA PHE A 179 -17.11 -8.40 0.52
C PHE A 179 -18.32 -7.65 1.05
N ARG A 180 -19.17 -7.11 0.16
CA ARG A 180 -20.38 -6.36 0.47
C ARG A 180 -20.14 -5.15 1.36
N TYR A 181 -18.99 -4.50 1.19
CA TYR A 181 -18.74 -3.24 1.86
C TYR A 181 -19.72 -2.16 1.40
N ASP A 182 -20.21 -1.39 2.35
CA ASP A 182 -20.95 -0.15 2.17
C ASP A 182 -20.32 0.98 3.00
N ASP A 183 -20.88 2.15 2.94
CA ASP A 183 -20.34 3.31 3.64
C ASP A 183 -20.42 3.19 5.17
N GLU A 184 -21.39 2.42 5.70
CA GLU A 184 -21.49 2.13 7.13
C GLU A 184 -20.32 1.26 7.58
N LEU A 185 -20.01 0.19 6.84
CA LEU A 185 -18.91 -0.73 7.14
C LEU A 185 -17.51 -0.12 6.91
N LEU A 186 -17.39 0.90 6.04
CA LEU A 186 -16.11 1.61 5.83
C LEU A 186 -15.85 2.70 6.87
N THR A 187 -16.88 3.20 7.55
CA THR A 187 -16.77 4.30 8.52
C THR A 187 -15.83 4.01 9.70
N PRO A 188 -15.78 2.81 10.31
CA PRO A 188 -14.83 2.51 11.39
C PRO A 188 -13.36 2.66 10.96
N TYR A 189 -12.99 2.24 9.75
CA TYR A 189 -11.62 2.41 9.25
C TYR A 189 -11.27 3.89 9.05
N TYR A 190 -12.17 4.66 8.45
CA TYR A 190 -11.98 6.11 8.31
C TYR A 190 -11.76 6.78 9.65
N ASN A 191 -12.60 6.46 10.64
CA ASN A 191 -12.48 7.00 11.98
C ASN A 191 -11.16 6.60 12.66
N ALA A 192 -10.70 5.36 12.48
CA ALA A 192 -9.42 4.88 12.98
C ALA A 192 -8.24 5.71 12.41
N VAL A 193 -8.22 5.93 11.10
CA VAL A 193 -7.20 6.79 10.45
C VAL A 193 -7.23 8.20 11.00
N LYS A 194 -8.41 8.83 11.07
CA LYS A 194 -8.55 10.23 11.51
C LYS A 194 -8.29 10.42 13.01
N LYS A 195 -8.48 9.39 13.82
CA LYS A 195 -8.14 9.41 15.26
C LYS A 195 -6.63 9.49 15.48
N GLY A 196 -5.84 8.84 14.65
CA GLY A 196 -4.38 8.93 14.69
C GLY A 196 -3.86 10.30 14.24
N ASN A 197 -4.40 10.78 13.13
CA ASN A 197 -4.06 12.09 12.57
C ASN A 197 -5.25 12.59 11.72
N PRO A 198 -5.92 13.68 12.13
CA PRO A 198 -7.06 14.24 11.36
C PRO A 198 -6.70 14.64 9.91
N ASP A 199 -5.42 14.96 9.67
CA ASP A 199 -4.91 15.37 8.36
C ASP A 199 -4.38 14.19 7.51
N ALA A 200 -4.33 12.96 8.06
CA ALA A 200 -3.96 11.79 7.27
C ALA A 200 -5.03 11.50 6.22
N LEU A 201 -4.58 11.21 5.00
CA LEU A 201 -5.47 10.90 3.88
C LEU A 201 -5.93 9.43 3.95
N ALA A 202 -7.17 9.17 3.55
CA ALA A 202 -7.72 7.81 3.48
C ALA A 202 -8.37 7.56 2.12
N ALA A 203 -8.11 6.38 1.54
CA ALA A 203 -8.75 5.87 0.33
C ALA A 203 -9.14 4.40 0.52
N PHE A 204 -10.23 3.98 -0.13
CA PHE A 204 -10.84 2.65 0.04
C PHE A 204 -10.99 1.98 -1.32
N ASN A 205 -10.24 0.90 -1.55
CA ASN A 205 -10.19 0.25 -2.84
C ASN A 205 -11.36 -0.71 -3.08
N ASN A 206 -12.06 -0.49 -4.20
CA ASN A 206 -13.10 -1.37 -4.73
C ASN A 206 -12.60 -2.29 -5.86
N GLY A 207 -11.27 -2.50 -5.91
CA GLY A 207 -10.62 -3.33 -6.92
C GLY A 207 -10.31 -2.60 -8.21
N VAL A 208 -9.68 -3.33 -9.13
CA VAL A 208 -9.28 -2.81 -10.44
C VAL A 208 -10.49 -2.38 -11.25
N LYS A 209 -10.47 -1.16 -11.76
CA LYS A 209 -11.51 -0.59 -12.64
C LYS A 209 -10.87 -0.03 -13.91
N PRO A 210 -11.61 0.06 -15.02
CA PRO A 210 -11.13 0.73 -16.23
C PRO A 210 -11.33 2.27 -16.19
N TYR A 211 -11.73 2.82 -15.06
CA TYR A 211 -12.03 4.24 -14.83
C TYR A 211 -11.76 4.62 -13.39
N TYR A 212 -11.62 5.93 -13.13
CA TYR A 212 -11.58 6.45 -11.77
C TYR A 212 -12.96 6.43 -11.13
N GLU A 213 -13.07 5.97 -9.90
CA GLU A 213 -14.27 6.04 -9.08
C GLU A 213 -13.94 6.42 -7.65
N LYS A 214 -14.88 7.07 -6.98
CA LYS A 214 -14.88 7.27 -5.54
C LYS A 214 -15.68 6.14 -4.91
N ASN A 215 -15.07 5.39 -4.00
CA ASN A 215 -15.72 4.25 -3.36
C ASN A 215 -16.46 4.61 -2.06
N TYR A 216 -15.90 5.52 -1.26
CA TYR A 216 -16.47 5.92 0.02
C TYR A 216 -16.75 7.43 0.07
N GLU A 217 -17.91 7.83 0.65
CA GLU A 217 -18.35 9.23 0.61
C GLU A 217 -17.35 10.23 1.22
N LYS A 218 -16.56 9.79 2.25
CA LYS A 218 -15.61 10.62 2.97
C LYS A 218 -14.15 10.41 2.59
N GLU A 219 -13.85 9.51 1.62
CA GLU A 219 -12.46 9.31 1.22
C GLU A 219 -11.83 10.59 0.66
N ASP A 220 -10.54 10.79 0.96
CA ASP A 220 -9.81 12.00 0.59
C ASP A 220 -9.22 11.91 -0.82
N PHE A 221 -8.88 10.71 -1.26
CA PHE A 221 -8.38 10.43 -2.60
C PHE A 221 -8.93 9.09 -3.10
N VAL A 222 -9.08 8.95 -4.42
CA VAL A 222 -9.52 7.68 -5.01
C VAL A 222 -8.38 6.69 -5.06
N CYS A 223 -8.64 5.40 -4.89
CA CYS A 223 -7.59 4.40 -4.95
C CYS A 223 -6.96 4.24 -6.33
N GLY A 224 -7.75 4.39 -7.40
CA GLY A 224 -7.25 4.39 -8.77
C GLY A 224 -6.36 3.20 -9.11
N GLU A 225 -6.76 2.00 -8.68
CA GLU A 225 -6.06 0.76 -9.00
C GLU A 225 -6.24 0.39 -10.47
N PHE A 226 -5.14 0.44 -11.22
CA PHE A 226 -5.10 0.01 -12.62
C PHE A 226 -4.03 -1.06 -12.82
N ASN A 227 -4.19 -1.92 -13.82
CA ASN A 227 -3.15 -2.92 -14.14
C ASN A 227 -2.07 -2.38 -15.09
N ASP A 228 -2.21 -1.14 -15.57
CA ASP A 228 -1.24 -0.46 -16.43
C ASP A 228 -1.49 1.06 -16.44
N PHE A 229 -0.59 1.82 -17.05
CA PHE A 229 -0.58 3.28 -17.13
C PHE A 229 -1.29 3.76 -18.41
N PHE A 230 -2.63 3.80 -18.42
CA PHE A 230 -3.39 4.16 -19.64
C PHE A 230 -4.57 5.11 -19.42
N VAL A 231 -4.98 5.37 -18.17
CA VAL A 231 -6.09 6.28 -17.87
C VAL A 231 -5.58 7.55 -17.23
N VAL A 232 -5.70 8.68 -17.94
CA VAL A 232 -5.38 10.01 -17.41
C VAL A 232 -6.65 10.63 -16.82
N PRO A 233 -6.63 11.15 -15.58
CA PRO A 233 -7.80 11.82 -15.00
C PRO A 233 -8.09 13.12 -15.76
N ARG A 234 -9.37 13.44 -15.93
CA ARG A 234 -9.80 14.67 -16.62
C ARG A 234 -9.67 15.92 -15.74
N THR A 235 -9.78 15.72 -14.43
CA THR A 235 -9.77 16.78 -13.42
C THR A 235 -9.03 16.31 -12.18
N ARG A 236 -8.60 17.25 -11.34
CA ARG A 236 -7.96 16.96 -10.06
C ARG A 236 -8.86 16.15 -9.12
N PHE A 237 -10.17 16.38 -9.16
CA PHE A 237 -11.09 15.74 -8.23
C PHE A 237 -12.09 14.86 -8.97
N ILE A 238 -12.28 13.65 -8.46
CA ILE A 238 -13.27 12.66 -8.86
C ILE A 238 -14.32 12.63 -7.73
N ASP A 239 -15.50 13.13 -7.98
CA ASP A 239 -16.60 13.25 -6.99
C ASP A 239 -16.13 13.86 -5.64
N GLY A 240 -15.21 14.82 -5.72
CA GLY A 240 -14.65 15.53 -4.57
C GLY A 240 -13.42 14.89 -3.93
N ALA A 241 -13.03 13.68 -4.31
CA ALA A 241 -11.79 13.02 -3.88
C ALA A 241 -10.64 13.30 -4.86
N GLN A 242 -9.41 13.44 -4.36
CA GLN A 242 -8.21 13.67 -5.17
C GLN A 242 -7.98 12.54 -6.17
N ALA A 243 -7.78 12.86 -7.45
CA ALA A 243 -7.39 11.87 -8.45
C ALA A 243 -6.00 11.30 -8.14
N PHE A 244 -5.94 9.99 -8.04
CA PHE A 244 -4.73 9.23 -7.74
C PHE A 244 -4.75 7.94 -8.55
N LEU A 245 -3.60 7.51 -9.02
CA LEU A 245 -3.42 6.27 -9.76
C LEU A 245 -2.32 5.43 -9.11
N LEU A 246 -2.59 4.13 -9.00
CA LEU A 246 -1.61 3.11 -8.63
C LEU A 246 -1.62 2.03 -9.71
N ALA A 247 -0.45 1.78 -10.32
CA ALA A 247 -0.29 0.71 -11.31
C ALA A 247 1.09 0.06 -11.23
N PRO A 248 1.20 -1.25 -11.58
CA PRO A 248 2.47 -1.97 -11.53
C PRO A 248 3.30 -1.74 -12.79
N LEU A 249 4.61 -1.57 -12.61
CA LEU A 249 5.59 -1.53 -13.69
C LEU A 249 6.07 -2.93 -14.10
N GLY A 250 5.98 -3.89 -13.19
CA GLY A 250 6.45 -5.26 -13.37
C GLY A 250 5.73 -6.04 -14.45
N ILE A 251 6.33 -7.13 -14.87
CA ILE A 251 5.78 -8.09 -15.83
C ILE A 251 5.33 -9.32 -15.07
N SER A 252 4.10 -9.79 -15.30
CA SER A 252 3.59 -11.00 -14.66
C SER A 252 4.44 -12.22 -15.00
N PRO A 253 4.52 -13.25 -14.11
CA PRO A 253 5.35 -14.45 -14.35
C PRO A 253 4.97 -15.25 -15.59
N ASP A 254 3.75 -15.11 -16.10
CA ASP A 254 3.28 -15.70 -17.36
C ASP A 254 3.70 -14.89 -18.60
N GLY A 255 4.44 -13.80 -18.42
CA GLY A 255 4.88 -12.88 -19.47
C GLY A 255 3.82 -11.85 -19.89
N SER A 256 2.67 -11.81 -19.22
CA SER A 256 1.63 -10.83 -19.49
C SER A 256 2.06 -9.44 -19.00
N GLU A 257 1.76 -8.41 -19.78
CA GLU A 257 1.90 -7.01 -19.36
C GLU A 257 0.71 -6.54 -18.50
N TRP A 258 -0.30 -7.37 -18.30
CA TRP A 258 -1.45 -7.07 -17.45
C TRP A 258 -1.20 -7.53 -16.01
N GLY A 259 -1.27 -6.62 -15.07
CA GLY A 259 -0.87 -6.89 -13.67
C GLY A 259 0.64 -6.80 -13.50
N GLY A 260 1.26 -7.77 -12.80
CA GLY A 260 2.70 -7.75 -12.50
C GLY A 260 3.04 -7.02 -11.21
N TRP A 261 2.12 -7.03 -10.25
CA TRP A 261 2.27 -6.43 -8.91
C TRP A 261 3.46 -7.04 -8.16
N GLY A 262 4.37 -6.18 -7.69
CA GLY A 262 5.58 -6.58 -6.98
C GLY A 262 6.56 -7.43 -7.79
N GLN A 263 6.35 -7.58 -9.10
CA GLN A 263 7.19 -8.39 -10.00
C GLN A 263 8.33 -7.57 -10.61
N PRO A 264 9.47 -8.20 -10.91
CA PRO A 264 10.54 -7.56 -11.68
C PRO A 264 10.15 -7.34 -13.15
N GLY A 265 11.00 -6.65 -13.90
CA GLY A 265 10.80 -6.33 -15.31
C GLY A 265 10.08 -5.00 -15.52
N VAL A 266 10.02 -4.57 -16.78
CA VAL A 266 9.55 -3.23 -17.16
C VAL A 266 8.65 -3.32 -18.39
N LYS A 267 7.36 -3.03 -18.21
CA LYS A 267 6.41 -2.99 -19.33
C LYS A 267 6.25 -1.62 -19.98
N ARG A 268 6.76 -0.56 -19.33
CA ARG A 268 6.74 0.83 -19.85
C ARG A 268 8.08 1.49 -19.59
N ASP A 269 8.68 2.08 -20.63
CA ASP A 269 9.96 2.77 -20.51
C ASP A 269 9.85 4.14 -19.82
N SER A 270 10.99 4.75 -19.50
CA SER A 270 11.07 6.05 -18.82
C SER A 270 10.36 7.17 -19.59
N THR A 271 10.40 7.14 -20.91
CA THR A 271 9.77 8.17 -21.76
C THR A 271 8.26 8.05 -21.69
N TYR A 272 7.74 6.84 -21.76
CA TYR A 272 6.30 6.57 -21.59
C TYR A 272 5.83 7.05 -20.22
N LEU A 273 6.50 6.61 -19.14
CA LEU A 273 6.15 6.98 -17.77
C LEU A 273 6.20 8.49 -17.54
N ARG A 274 7.26 9.17 -18.00
CA ARG A 274 7.38 10.64 -17.94
C ARG A 274 6.17 11.32 -18.56
N ASN A 275 5.82 10.94 -19.78
CA ASN A 275 4.71 11.54 -20.50
C ASN A 275 3.38 11.26 -19.80
N PHE A 276 3.14 10.03 -19.36
CA PHE A 276 1.92 9.63 -18.66
C PHE A 276 1.78 10.41 -17.34
N ILE A 277 2.81 10.41 -16.50
CA ILE A 277 2.84 11.14 -15.23
C ILE A 277 2.61 12.64 -15.46
N SER A 278 3.28 13.22 -16.45
CA SER A 278 3.12 14.64 -16.79
C SER A 278 1.68 14.97 -17.21
N CYS A 279 1.03 14.11 -17.98
CA CYS A 279 -0.38 14.27 -18.34
C CYS A 279 -1.30 14.18 -17.12
N CYS A 280 -1.08 13.20 -16.22
CA CYS A 280 -1.85 13.09 -14.98
C CYS A 280 -1.67 14.32 -14.08
N ASN A 281 -0.41 14.77 -13.91
CA ASN A 281 -0.11 15.93 -13.08
C ASN A 281 -0.67 17.24 -13.68
N ALA A 282 -0.75 17.37 -14.99
CA ALA A 282 -1.38 18.52 -15.64
C ALA A 282 -2.86 18.64 -15.29
N SER A 283 -3.54 17.54 -15.02
CA SER A 283 -4.91 17.49 -14.49
C SER A 283 -4.97 17.61 -12.97
N GLY A 284 -3.84 17.68 -12.26
CA GLY A 284 -3.73 17.70 -10.81
C GLY A 284 -3.79 16.33 -10.13
N GLY A 285 -3.75 15.24 -10.92
CA GLY A 285 -3.68 13.87 -10.39
C GLY A 285 -2.29 13.49 -9.92
N ALA A 286 -2.19 12.56 -8.95
CA ALA A 286 -0.94 11.94 -8.50
C ALA A 286 -0.81 10.52 -9.05
N VAL A 287 0.42 10.07 -9.31
CA VAL A 287 0.69 8.74 -9.88
C VAL A 287 1.64 7.96 -8.97
N THR A 288 1.30 6.71 -8.70
CA THR A 288 2.13 5.79 -7.94
C THR A 288 2.51 4.59 -8.79
N VAL A 289 3.78 4.28 -8.82
CA VAL A 289 4.34 3.17 -9.59
C VAL A 289 4.70 2.03 -8.62
N ASP A 290 4.03 0.89 -8.75
CA ASP A 290 4.45 -0.31 -8.02
C ASP A 290 5.63 -0.96 -8.72
N ILE A 291 6.67 -1.25 -7.95
CA ILE A 291 7.90 -1.91 -8.39
C ILE A 291 8.30 -3.05 -7.45
N ALA A 292 9.17 -3.91 -7.93
CA ALA A 292 9.72 -5.03 -7.16
C ALA A 292 10.67 -4.51 -6.07
N LEU A 293 10.38 -4.87 -4.83
CA LEU A 293 11.26 -4.68 -3.67
C LEU A 293 11.91 -6.01 -3.29
N ASN A 294 13.21 -6.05 -3.25
CA ASN A 294 13.97 -7.20 -2.79
C ASN A 294 13.95 -7.29 -1.25
N ARG A 295 14.22 -8.50 -0.73
CA ARG A 295 14.21 -8.75 0.72
C ARG A 295 15.14 -7.82 1.50
N ASP A 296 16.27 -7.43 0.91
CA ASP A 296 17.29 -6.59 1.52
C ASP A 296 17.05 -5.08 1.40
N GLY A 297 15.91 -4.65 0.85
CA GLY A 297 15.57 -3.24 0.65
C GLY A 297 16.07 -2.63 -0.66
N SER A 298 16.74 -3.41 -1.54
CA SER A 298 17.07 -2.95 -2.89
C SER A 298 15.89 -3.13 -3.85
N PHE A 299 15.87 -2.37 -4.96
CA PHE A 299 14.92 -2.51 -6.04
C PHE A 299 15.44 -3.40 -7.16
N ASP A 300 14.53 -3.88 -8.01
CA ASP A 300 14.93 -4.44 -9.31
C ASP A 300 15.74 -3.40 -10.09
N PRO A 301 16.95 -3.74 -10.56
CA PRO A 301 17.86 -2.75 -11.15
C PRO A 301 17.31 -2.07 -12.41
N VAL A 302 16.55 -2.82 -13.23
CA VAL A 302 15.98 -2.31 -14.47
C VAL A 302 14.84 -1.34 -14.18
N GLN A 303 14.03 -1.64 -13.15
CA GLN A 303 12.97 -0.74 -12.70
C GLN A 303 13.55 0.53 -12.07
N ALA A 304 14.59 0.41 -11.24
CA ALA A 304 15.25 1.56 -10.63
C ALA A 304 15.84 2.50 -11.71
N GLU A 305 16.53 1.96 -12.71
CA GLU A 305 17.05 2.72 -13.85
C GLU A 305 15.93 3.40 -14.65
N THR A 306 14.83 2.67 -14.88
CA THR A 306 13.66 3.19 -15.59
C THR A 306 13.04 4.38 -14.85
N LEU A 307 12.88 4.27 -13.53
CA LEU A 307 12.32 5.35 -12.71
C LEU A 307 13.26 6.57 -12.66
N ALA A 308 14.57 6.37 -12.45
CA ALA A 308 15.56 7.44 -12.49
C ALA A 308 15.54 8.20 -13.82
N GLY A 309 15.26 7.52 -14.92
CA GLY A 309 15.11 8.10 -16.25
C GLY A 309 13.84 8.96 -16.45
N ILE A 310 12.88 8.95 -15.51
CA ILE A 310 11.66 9.79 -15.59
C ILE A 310 12.04 11.29 -15.54
N GLY A 311 12.88 11.71 -14.58
CA GLY A 311 13.52 13.04 -14.57
C GLY A 311 12.55 14.24 -14.50
N ILE A 312 11.46 14.15 -13.68
CA ILE A 312 10.45 15.22 -13.47
C ILE A 312 10.20 15.52 -12.01
#